data_651a769ae099aae67b9ae27cf9256877
#
_entry.id   651a769ae099aae67b9ae27cf9256877
#
_cell.length_a   1.000
_cell.length_b   1.000
_cell.length_c   1.000
_cell.angle_alpha   90.00
_cell.angle_beta   90.00
_cell.angle_gamma   90.00
#
_symmetry.space_group_name_H-M   'P 1'
#
loop_
_entity.id
_entity.type
_entity.pdbx_description
1 polymer ?
#
loop_
_entity_poly.entity_id
_entity_poly.type
_entity_poly.pdbx_seq_one_letter_code
_entity_poly.pdbx_strand_id
1 'polypeptide(L)'
;NVSSGTPAMKSSLQILGVLSEGRMKTIQVSTPVRKINPHLESHNDYDVELYWECDDDNSEELFKNRCQESQKNNLLDEIKRQSIIRYIEAYDYSAALSEAKTLVEPLPIMAQKYLRAAHHRTQLNFIGIDNELGKEKKKILPVSDEKVCNIFEHILNLQIKVQKEEYVDFIRGITPVLVDLFQIALKESGGLNYRQYVKINKQGVEKWDINKLETNPRLLQVFRNNFGLNFKSTPVYSSNLLPCIEEYSNNEELINLSKRLREFEENV
;
A
#
# COMPACT_ATOMS: atom_id res chain seq x y z
N ASN A 1 0.55 14.70 38.36
CA ASN A 1 -0.37 13.98 39.18
C ASN A 1 -1.80 14.29 38.78
N VAL A 2 -2.63 13.29 38.45
CA VAL A 2 -4.03 13.42 38.07
C VAL A 2 -5.02 13.04 39.15
N SER A 3 -4.56 12.84 40.38
CA SER A 3 -5.40 12.43 41.53
C SER A 3 -6.25 13.56 42.03
N SER A 4 -5.77 14.79 41.99
CA SER A 4 -6.45 16.02 42.46
C SER A 4 -6.76 16.97 41.29
N GLY A 5 -7.69 17.88 41.51
CA GLY A 5 -8.14 18.83 40.52
C GLY A 5 -9.54 18.52 39.98
N THR A 6 -10.07 19.46 39.19
CA THR A 6 -11.38 19.29 38.56
C THR A 6 -11.34 18.18 37.47
N PRO A 7 -12.46 17.57 37.10
CA PRO A 7 -12.51 16.60 36.01
C PRO A 7 -11.89 17.13 34.71
N ALA A 8 -12.10 18.39 34.37
CA ALA A 8 -11.51 19.02 33.20
C ALA A 8 -9.96 19.08 33.28
N MET A 9 -9.41 19.46 34.43
CA MET A 9 -7.95 19.48 34.64
C MET A 9 -7.34 18.08 34.51
N LYS A 10 -7.99 17.06 35.07
CA LYS A 10 -7.55 15.65 34.96
C LYS A 10 -7.54 15.19 33.52
N SER A 11 -8.63 15.43 32.79
CA SER A 11 -8.74 15.08 31.36
C SER A 11 -7.69 15.79 30.51
N SER A 12 -7.48 17.10 30.75
CA SER A 12 -6.46 17.88 30.03
C SER A 12 -5.05 17.33 30.26
N LEU A 13 -4.71 16.99 31.51
CA LEU A 13 -3.40 16.40 31.83
C LEU A 13 -3.21 15.01 31.21
N GLN A 14 -4.27 14.20 31.16
CA GLN A 14 -4.24 12.92 30.48
C GLN A 14 -4.01 13.09 28.96
N ILE A 15 -4.73 13.99 28.31
CA ILE A 15 -4.57 14.29 26.90
C ILE A 15 -3.14 14.81 26.60
N LEU A 16 -2.65 15.76 27.38
CA LEU A 16 -1.28 16.27 27.25
C LEU A 16 -0.25 15.15 27.46
N GLY A 17 -0.49 14.27 28.41
CA GLY A 17 0.35 13.10 28.62
C GLY A 17 0.42 12.19 27.39
N VAL A 18 -0.69 11.97 26.71
CA VAL A 18 -0.76 11.19 25.45
C VAL A 18 -0.04 11.93 24.31
N LEU A 19 -0.33 13.21 24.11
CA LEU A 19 0.25 14.02 23.03
C LEU A 19 1.75 14.29 23.21
N SER A 20 2.29 14.11 24.41
CA SER A 20 3.72 14.31 24.70
C SER A 20 4.64 13.18 24.19
N GLU A 21 4.08 12.17 23.52
CA GLU A 21 4.85 11.02 22.95
C GLU A 21 5.83 10.39 23.94
N GLY A 22 5.41 10.24 25.20
CA GLY A 22 6.23 9.62 26.25
C GLY A 22 7.18 10.58 27.00
N ARG A 23 7.25 11.86 26.62
CA ARG A 23 8.04 12.85 27.37
C ARG A 23 7.45 13.19 28.74
N MET A 24 6.16 12.94 28.94
CA MET A 24 5.46 13.16 30.21
C MET A 24 4.84 11.86 30.70
N LYS A 25 5.00 11.59 32.00
CA LYS A 25 4.32 10.47 32.68
C LYS A 25 3.16 11.02 33.51
N THR A 26 1.94 10.51 33.31
CA THR A 26 0.82 10.82 34.17
C THR A 26 0.72 9.77 35.27
N ILE A 27 0.79 10.24 36.49
CA ILE A 27 0.75 9.39 37.70
C ILE A 27 -0.56 9.67 38.44
N GLN A 28 -1.26 8.62 38.75
CA GLN A 28 -2.42 8.67 39.66
C GLN A 28 -2.01 8.10 41.01
N VAL A 29 -2.31 8.83 42.08
CA VAL A 29 -2.08 8.38 43.46
C VAL A 29 -3.40 7.91 44.04
N SER A 30 -3.47 6.67 44.47
CA SER A 30 -4.66 6.13 45.13
C SER A 30 -4.85 6.74 46.51
N THR A 31 -6.10 6.79 46.98
CA THR A 31 -6.43 7.31 48.31
C THR A 31 -5.82 6.42 49.39
N PRO A 32 -5.29 7.00 50.49
CA PRO A 32 -4.82 6.23 51.66
C PRO A 32 -5.89 5.29 52.19
N VAL A 33 -5.48 4.17 52.77
CA VAL A 33 -6.40 3.19 53.35
C VAL A 33 -7.17 3.81 54.53
N ARG A 34 -6.52 4.63 55.32
CA ARG A 34 -7.20 5.46 56.31
C ARG A 34 -7.52 6.81 55.74
N LYS A 35 -8.78 7.15 55.67
CA LYS A 35 -9.23 8.50 55.25
C LYS A 35 -8.85 9.53 56.32
N ILE A 36 -7.60 9.93 56.33
CA ILE A 36 -7.14 11.14 56.99
C ILE A 36 -7.32 12.28 56.00
N ASN A 37 -8.49 12.44 55.47
CA ASN A 37 -8.93 13.66 54.82
C ASN A 37 -10.14 14.12 55.62
N PRO A 38 -9.98 14.86 56.68
CA PRO A 38 -11.07 15.64 57.14
C PRO A 38 -11.40 16.56 55.96
N HIS A 39 -12.65 16.58 55.51
CA HIS A 39 -13.21 17.71 54.77
C HIS A 39 -13.18 18.89 55.72
N LEU A 40 -12.00 19.37 55.98
CA LEU A 40 -11.77 20.43 56.88
C LEU A 40 -11.75 21.73 56.11
N GLU A 41 -12.77 22.45 56.46
CA GLU A 41 -12.66 23.85 56.80
C GLU A 41 -11.22 24.36 56.69
N SER A 42 -11.07 25.35 55.88
CA SER A 42 -9.86 26.08 55.58
C SER A 42 -9.13 26.58 56.84
N HIS A 43 -8.33 25.72 57.45
CA HIS A 43 -7.36 26.16 58.43
C HIS A 43 -5.98 26.20 57.79
N ASN A 44 -5.33 27.35 57.88
CA ASN A 44 -3.99 27.60 57.37
C ASN A 44 -2.85 26.83 58.08
N ASP A 45 -3.22 25.91 59.01
CA ASP A 45 -2.29 25.20 59.85
C ASP A 45 -2.13 23.73 59.44
N TYR A 46 -2.05 23.46 58.14
CA TYR A 46 -1.75 22.13 57.63
C TYR A 46 -0.25 21.83 57.75
N ASP A 47 0.10 21.04 58.78
CA ASP A 47 1.46 20.58 58.97
C ASP A 47 1.74 19.37 58.09
N VAL A 48 2.47 19.58 57.01
CA VAL A 48 2.80 18.54 56.01
C VAL A 48 3.66 17.44 56.61
N GLU A 49 4.60 17.79 57.51
CA GLU A 49 5.54 16.83 58.12
C GLU A 49 4.80 15.94 59.10
N LEU A 50 3.96 16.50 59.97
CA LEU A 50 3.13 15.73 60.89
C LEU A 50 2.20 14.75 60.17
N TYR A 51 1.53 15.17 59.10
CA TYR A 51 0.65 14.30 58.35
C TYR A 51 1.42 13.23 57.56
N TRP A 52 2.64 13.51 57.11
CA TRP A 52 3.54 12.53 56.48
C TRP A 52 3.99 11.47 57.50
N GLU A 53 4.41 11.88 58.68
CA GLU A 53 4.85 10.95 59.77
C GLU A 53 3.69 10.10 60.32
N CYS A 54 2.47 10.64 60.35
CA CYS A 54 1.27 9.91 60.80
C CYS A 54 0.64 9.00 59.73
N ASP A 55 1.16 9.02 58.49
CA ASP A 55 0.62 8.18 57.41
C ASP A 55 1.24 6.77 57.50
N ASP A 56 0.42 5.79 57.90
CA ASP A 56 0.84 4.38 58.04
C ASP A 56 1.46 3.82 56.73
N ASP A 57 1.08 4.35 55.56
CA ASP A 57 1.62 3.92 54.26
C ASP A 57 3.09 4.37 54.07
N ASN A 58 3.60 5.31 54.88
CA ASN A 58 4.96 5.82 54.86
C ASN A 58 5.89 5.17 55.90
N SER A 59 5.39 4.27 56.75
CA SER A 59 6.23 3.55 57.69
C SER A 59 7.18 2.59 56.94
N GLU A 60 8.44 2.47 57.42
CA GLU A 60 9.43 1.60 56.76
C GLU A 60 8.99 0.13 56.65
N GLU A 61 8.15 -0.33 57.62
CA GLU A 61 7.65 -1.71 57.66
C GLU A 61 6.44 -1.94 56.73
N LEU A 62 5.63 -0.92 56.46
CA LEU A 62 4.35 -1.02 55.75
C LEU A 62 4.27 -0.13 54.50
N PHE A 63 5.41 0.34 54.01
CA PHE A 63 5.46 1.23 52.83
C PHE A 63 4.69 0.63 51.65
N LYS A 64 3.68 1.34 51.18
CA LYS A 64 2.88 0.97 50.03
C LYS A 64 2.95 2.05 48.98
N ASN A 65 3.57 1.75 47.85
CA ASN A 65 3.56 2.67 46.71
C ASN A 65 2.16 2.80 46.13
N ARG A 66 1.54 3.95 46.36
CA ARG A 66 0.19 4.29 45.88
C ARG A 66 0.20 4.93 44.50
N CYS A 67 1.38 5.14 43.94
CA CYS A 67 1.53 5.73 42.61
C CYS A 67 1.25 4.67 41.55
N GLN A 68 0.30 4.93 40.71
CA GLN A 68 0.01 4.13 39.51
C GLN A 68 0.22 4.96 38.26
N GLU A 69 1.00 4.48 37.32
CA GLU A 69 1.12 5.13 36.01
C GLU A 69 -0.20 4.95 35.25
N SER A 70 -0.80 6.07 34.84
CA SER A 70 -2.03 6.02 34.04
C SER A 70 -1.73 5.35 32.70
N GLN A 71 -2.56 4.38 32.30
CA GLN A 71 -2.40 3.66 31.04
C GLN A 71 -2.63 4.63 29.85
N LYS A 72 -1.57 5.26 29.41
CA LYS A 72 -1.58 6.23 28.30
C LYS A 72 -1.59 5.59 26.91
N ASN A 73 -1.06 4.38 26.85
CA ASN A 73 -0.68 3.76 25.60
C ASN A 73 -1.88 3.44 24.72
N ASN A 74 -3.03 3.09 25.34
CA ASN A 74 -4.20 2.64 24.58
C ASN A 74 -4.81 3.74 23.68
N LEU A 75 -4.87 5.00 24.15
CA LEU A 75 -5.48 6.07 23.34
C LEU A 75 -4.58 6.48 22.16
N LEU A 76 -3.27 6.61 22.38
CA LEU A 76 -2.34 6.95 21.33
C LEU A 76 -2.25 5.85 20.27
N ASP A 77 -2.18 4.59 20.71
CA ASP A 77 -2.18 3.44 19.82
C ASP A 77 -3.49 3.36 19.01
N GLU A 78 -4.64 3.68 19.63
CA GLU A 78 -5.91 3.71 18.92
C GLU A 78 -5.93 4.79 17.83
N ILE A 79 -5.45 6.00 18.10
CA ILE A 79 -5.31 7.07 17.11
C ILE A 79 -4.38 6.62 15.97
N LYS A 80 -3.25 5.99 16.29
CA LYS A 80 -2.32 5.46 15.29
C LYS A 80 -2.93 4.32 14.46
N ARG A 81 -3.70 3.42 15.09
CA ARG A 81 -4.45 2.38 14.38
C ARG A 81 -5.45 2.95 13.37
N GLN A 82 -6.16 4.02 13.75
CA GLN A 82 -7.04 4.74 12.83
C GLN A 82 -6.26 5.40 11.68
N SER A 83 -5.09 5.94 11.95
CA SER A 83 -4.20 6.46 10.89
C SER A 83 -3.71 5.37 9.96
N ILE A 84 -3.33 4.20 10.48
CA ILE A 84 -2.94 3.03 9.67
C ILE A 84 -4.08 2.61 8.74
N ILE A 85 -5.33 2.57 9.24
CA ILE A 85 -6.50 2.23 8.43
C ILE A 85 -6.67 3.24 7.28
N ARG A 86 -6.57 4.54 7.57
CA ARG A 86 -6.66 5.59 6.53
C ARG A 86 -5.56 5.46 5.47
N TYR A 87 -4.33 5.14 5.86
CA TYR A 87 -3.25 4.90 4.90
C TYR A 87 -3.53 3.67 4.04
N ILE A 88 -4.09 2.59 4.61
CA ILE A 88 -4.49 1.39 3.84
C ILE A 88 -5.59 1.75 2.84
N GLU A 89 -6.61 2.49 3.24
CA GLU A 89 -7.71 2.96 2.38
C GLU A 89 -7.20 3.86 1.25
N ALA A 90 -6.15 4.65 1.51
CA ALA A 90 -5.46 5.47 0.51
C ALA A 90 -4.43 4.70 -0.32
N TYR A 91 -4.32 3.37 -0.15
CA TYR A 91 -3.28 2.52 -0.78
C TYR A 91 -1.84 2.97 -0.49
N ASP A 92 -1.62 3.69 0.61
CA ASP A 92 -0.28 4.07 1.08
C ASP A 92 0.23 3.07 2.14
N TYR A 93 0.57 1.88 1.68
CA TYR A 93 1.07 0.82 2.56
C TYR A 93 2.44 1.14 3.16
N SER A 94 3.22 2.03 2.53
CA SER A 94 4.51 2.48 3.07
C SER A 94 4.31 3.31 4.34
N ALA A 95 3.42 4.31 4.30
CA ALA A 95 3.05 5.12 5.47
C ALA A 95 2.41 4.25 6.55
N ALA A 96 1.49 3.33 6.18
CA ALA A 96 0.86 2.40 7.11
C ALA A 96 1.89 1.53 7.84
N LEU A 97 2.90 1.00 7.15
CA LEU A 97 3.99 0.22 7.75
C LEU A 97 4.88 1.05 8.67
N SER A 98 5.14 2.30 8.30
CA SER A 98 5.93 3.22 9.12
C SER A 98 5.21 3.55 10.42
N GLU A 99 3.92 3.86 10.34
CA GLU A 99 3.08 4.13 11.53
C GLU A 99 2.94 2.89 12.40
N ALA A 100 2.74 1.71 11.83
CA ALA A 100 2.60 0.44 12.56
C ALA A 100 3.83 0.11 13.43
N LYS A 101 5.04 0.55 13.04
CA LYS A 101 6.26 0.37 13.84
C LYS A 101 6.30 1.25 15.09
N THR A 102 5.51 2.30 15.14
CA THR A 102 5.47 3.25 16.26
C THR A 102 4.43 2.86 17.33
N LEU A 103 3.64 1.81 17.08
CA LEU A 103 2.70 1.28 18.06
C LEU A 103 3.44 0.70 19.27
N VAL A 104 2.94 0.98 20.46
CA VAL A 104 3.43 0.37 21.70
C VAL A 104 3.02 -1.10 21.74
N GLU A 105 1.75 -1.38 21.38
CA GLU A 105 1.27 -2.74 21.19
C GLU A 105 1.28 -3.07 19.69
N PRO A 106 2.22 -3.91 19.24
CA PRO A 106 2.39 -4.20 17.83
C PRO A 106 1.14 -4.87 17.24
N LEU A 107 0.92 -4.66 15.95
CA LEU A 107 -0.14 -5.36 15.21
C LEU A 107 0.05 -6.87 15.30
N PRO A 108 -1.03 -7.67 15.25
CA PRO A 108 -0.94 -9.11 15.15
C PRO A 108 -0.01 -9.55 14.00
N ILE A 109 0.77 -10.60 14.21
CA ILE A 109 1.78 -11.07 13.24
C ILE A 109 1.21 -11.24 11.83
N MET A 110 0.00 -11.80 11.72
CA MET A 110 -0.64 -11.99 10.42
C MET A 110 -1.02 -10.65 9.76
N ALA A 111 -1.50 -9.67 10.54
CA ALA A 111 -1.80 -8.34 10.02
C ALA A 111 -0.53 -7.65 9.49
N GLN A 112 0.58 -7.76 10.21
CA GLN A 112 1.87 -7.24 9.73
C GLN A 112 2.31 -7.91 8.42
N LYS A 113 2.17 -9.24 8.30
CA LYS A 113 2.49 -9.98 7.07
C LYS A 113 1.63 -9.55 5.89
N TYR A 114 0.31 -9.43 6.10
CA TYR A 114 -0.58 -8.96 5.03
C TYR A 114 -0.27 -7.51 4.61
N LEU A 115 0.07 -6.64 5.57
CA LEU A 115 0.41 -5.25 5.26
C LEU A 115 1.71 -5.16 4.45
N ARG A 116 2.75 -5.96 4.79
CA ARG A 116 3.98 -6.05 4.00
C ARG A 116 3.73 -6.66 2.63
N ALA A 117 2.92 -7.70 2.56
CA ALA A 117 2.54 -8.31 1.28
C ALA A 117 1.77 -7.33 0.37
N ALA A 118 0.85 -6.53 0.93
CA ALA A 118 0.16 -5.48 0.20
C ALA A 118 1.13 -4.42 -0.34
N HIS A 119 2.12 -4.02 0.47
CA HIS A 119 3.20 -3.12 0.01
C HIS A 119 4.00 -3.74 -1.14
N HIS A 120 4.42 -5.01 -1.03
CA HIS A 120 5.11 -5.72 -2.12
C HIS A 120 4.24 -5.84 -3.37
N ARG A 121 2.92 -6.04 -3.21
CA ARG A 121 1.97 -6.13 -4.31
C ARG A 121 1.90 -4.85 -5.13
N THR A 122 1.88 -3.67 -4.51
CA THR A 122 1.92 -2.39 -5.23
C THR A 122 3.24 -2.14 -5.96
N GLN A 123 4.30 -2.84 -5.56
CA GLN A 123 5.61 -2.79 -6.22
C GLN A 123 5.79 -3.91 -7.26
N LEU A 124 4.78 -4.75 -7.49
CA LEU A 124 4.86 -5.96 -8.33
C LEU A 124 6.00 -6.91 -7.90
N ASN A 125 6.34 -6.91 -6.61
CA ASN A 125 7.39 -7.75 -6.03
C ASN A 125 6.80 -9.09 -5.55
N PHE A 126 6.62 -10.03 -6.45
CA PHE A 126 6.04 -11.35 -6.16
C PHE A 126 6.90 -12.20 -5.22
N ILE A 127 8.21 -12.05 -5.28
CA ILE A 127 9.13 -12.73 -4.36
C ILE A 127 8.89 -12.24 -2.93
N GLY A 128 8.72 -10.93 -2.74
CA GLY A 128 8.39 -10.36 -1.44
C GLY A 128 7.05 -10.89 -0.90
N ILE A 129 6.04 -11.00 -1.73
CA ILE A 129 4.73 -11.57 -1.36
C ILE A 129 4.90 -13.04 -0.91
N ASP A 130 5.67 -13.81 -1.66
CA ASP A 130 5.90 -15.24 -1.36
C ASP A 130 6.64 -15.43 -0.03
N ASN A 131 7.64 -14.61 0.24
CA ASN A 131 8.40 -14.63 1.48
C ASN A 131 7.52 -14.28 2.71
N GLU A 132 6.56 -13.35 2.57
CA GLU A 132 5.69 -12.96 3.68
C GLU A 132 4.56 -13.97 3.92
N LEU A 133 3.92 -14.47 2.88
CA LEU A 133 2.67 -15.23 2.97
C LEU A 133 2.81 -16.71 2.62
N GLY A 134 3.82 -17.11 1.86
CA GLY A 134 3.99 -18.50 1.43
C GLY A 134 2.73 -19.06 0.77
N LYS A 135 2.15 -20.11 1.35
CA LYS A 135 0.93 -20.75 0.82
C LYS A 135 -0.31 -19.84 0.87
N GLU A 136 -0.35 -18.90 1.80
CA GLU A 136 -1.47 -17.97 1.98
C GLU A 136 -1.55 -16.92 0.83
N LYS A 137 -0.50 -16.78 0.02
CA LYS A 137 -0.49 -15.85 -1.14
C LYS A 137 -1.66 -16.08 -2.11
N LYS A 138 -2.17 -17.31 -2.21
CA LYS A 138 -3.33 -17.63 -3.04
C LYS A 138 -4.59 -16.86 -2.66
N LYS A 139 -4.68 -16.38 -1.43
CA LYS A 139 -5.83 -15.57 -0.97
C LYS A 139 -5.81 -14.15 -1.53
N ILE A 140 -4.64 -13.63 -1.88
CA ILE A 140 -4.48 -12.25 -2.38
C ILE A 140 -4.11 -12.18 -3.86
N LEU A 141 -3.57 -13.26 -4.43
CA LEU A 141 -3.25 -13.38 -5.86
C LEU A 141 -4.24 -14.38 -6.50
N PRO A 142 -5.29 -13.89 -7.16
CA PRO A 142 -6.38 -14.76 -7.65
C PRO A 142 -5.96 -15.56 -8.90
N VAL A 143 -4.93 -15.13 -9.62
CA VAL A 143 -4.47 -15.74 -10.86
C VAL A 143 -3.24 -16.62 -10.59
N SER A 144 -3.29 -17.86 -11.03
CA SER A 144 -2.22 -18.85 -10.80
C SER A 144 -1.15 -18.89 -11.91
N ASP A 145 -1.53 -18.56 -13.14
CA ASP A 145 -0.58 -18.44 -14.25
C ASP A 145 0.30 -17.20 -14.06
N GLU A 146 1.62 -17.37 -14.03
CA GLU A 146 2.57 -16.30 -13.71
C GLU A 146 2.50 -15.13 -14.68
N LYS A 147 2.37 -15.38 -15.99
CA LYS A 147 2.33 -14.32 -17.01
C LYS A 147 1.03 -13.52 -16.94
N VAL A 148 -0.08 -14.23 -16.82
CA VAL A 148 -1.40 -13.60 -16.68
C VAL A 148 -1.49 -12.86 -15.35
N CYS A 149 -0.94 -13.42 -14.26
CA CYS A 149 -0.89 -12.78 -12.96
C CYS A 149 -0.12 -11.44 -13.02
N ASN A 150 1.03 -11.42 -13.67
CA ASN A 150 1.82 -10.18 -13.82
C ASN A 150 1.03 -9.06 -14.50
N ILE A 151 0.35 -9.38 -15.60
CA ILE A 151 -0.46 -8.40 -16.33
C ILE A 151 -1.66 -7.97 -15.49
N PHE A 152 -2.35 -8.93 -14.87
CA PHE A 152 -3.51 -8.66 -14.04
C PHE A 152 -3.16 -7.73 -12.85
N GLU A 153 -2.09 -8.02 -12.13
CA GLU A 153 -1.63 -7.19 -11.02
C GLU A 153 -1.14 -5.81 -11.49
N HIS A 154 -0.55 -5.72 -12.68
CA HIS A 154 -0.19 -4.43 -13.27
C HIS A 154 -1.45 -3.59 -13.57
N ILE A 155 -2.49 -4.19 -14.15
CA ILE A 155 -3.77 -3.52 -14.40
C ILE A 155 -4.40 -3.03 -13.09
N LEU A 156 -4.42 -3.86 -12.03
CA LEU A 156 -4.92 -3.45 -10.71
C LEU A 156 -4.10 -2.28 -10.13
N ASN A 157 -2.79 -2.29 -10.33
CA ASN A 157 -1.93 -1.19 -9.89
C ASN A 157 -2.24 0.11 -10.67
N LEU A 158 -2.49 0.01 -11.98
CA LEU A 158 -2.94 1.15 -12.78
C LEU A 158 -4.33 1.67 -12.34
N GLN A 159 -5.24 0.77 -11.93
CA GLN A 159 -6.53 1.18 -11.36
C GLN A 159 -6.34 2.00 -10.07
N ILE A 160 -5.41 1.58 -9.21
CA ILE A 160 -5.04 2.35 -8.00
C ILE A 160 -4.53 3.74 -8.39
N LYS A 161 -3.70 3.85 -9.45
CA LYS A 161 -3.22 5.15 -9.94
C LYS A 161 -4.35 6.08 -10.34
N VAL A 162 -5.37 5.56 -11.04
CA VAL A 162 -6.57 6.33 -11.41
C VAL A 162 -7.34 6.77 -10.15
N GLN A 163 -7.53 5.89 -9.17
CA GLN A 163 -8.23 6.21 -7.92
C GLN A 163 -7.50 7.28 -7.08
N LYS A 164 -6.18 7.33 -7.19
CA LYS A 164 -5.30 8.34 -6.56
C LYS A 164 -5.15 9.62 -7.41
N GLU A 165 -5.84 9.72 -8.55
CA GLU A 165 -5.72 10.81 -9.52
C GLU A 165 -4.30 11.01 -10.08
N GLU A 166 -3.47 9.97 -10.01
CA GLU A 166 -2.10 9.93 -10.55
C GLU A 166 -2.12 9.62 -12.06
N TYR A 167 -2.80 10.45 -12.86
CA TYR A 167 -3.08 10.18 -14.28
C TYR A 167 -1.83 10.12 -15.15
N VAL A 168 -0.78 10.88 -14.83
CA VAL A 168 0.49 10.85 -15.56
C VAL A 168 1.16 9.49 -15.43
N ASP A 169 1.16 8.90 -14.24
CA ASP A 169 1.72 7.58 -14.02
C ASP A 169 0.86 6.48 -14.63
N PHE A 170 -0.46 6.64 -14.61
CA PHE A 170 -1.38 5.77 -15.34
C PHE A 170 -1.07 5.75 -16.85
N ILE A 171 -0.95 6.92 -17.49
CA ILE A 171 -0.67 7.02 -18.93
C ILE A 171 0.68 6.39 -19.28
N ARG A 172 1.70 6.61 -18.46
CA ARG A 172 3.02 5.99 -18.64
C ARG A 172 2.99 4.47 -18.49
N GLY A 173 2.17 3.97 -17.58
CA GLY A 173 2.09 2.54 -17.26
C GLY A 173 1.19 1.73 -18.19
N ILE A 174 0.25 2.35 -18.93
CA ILE A 174 -0.73 1.61 -19.72
C ILE A 174 -0.12 1.03 -21.02
N THR A 175 0.84 1.71 -21.62
CA THR A 175 1.42 1.28 -22.90
C THR A 175 2.04 -0.12 -22.86
N PRO A 176 2.87 -0.49 -21.88
CA PRO A 176 3.39 -1.85 -21.76
C PRO A 176 2.29 -2.90 -21.60
N VAL A 177 1.25 -2.58 -20.82
CA VAL A 177 0.11 -3.49 -20.62
C VAL A 177 -0.64 -3.76 -21.92
N LEU A 178 -0.89 -2.72 -22.73
CA LEU A 178 -1.54 -2.88 -24.03
C LEU A 178 -0.71 -3.76 -24.96
N VAL A 179 0.62 -3.58 -25.01
CA VAL A 179 1.51 -4.44 -25.80
C VAL A 179 1.41 -5.90 -25.38
N ASP A 180 1.46 -6.16 -24.06
CA ASP A 180 1.36 -7.53 -23.53
C ASP A 180 -0.02 -8.15 -23.80
N LEU A 181 -1.12 -7.38 -23.64
CA LEU A 181 -2.47 -7.84 -23.96
C LEU A 181 -2.63 -8.17 -25.44
N PHE A 182 -2.14 -7.31 -26.33
CA PHE A 182 -2.21 -7.54 -27.78
C PHE A 182 -1.33 -8.71 -28.21
N GLN A 183 -0.20 -8.95 -27.54
CA GLN A 183 0.60 -10.14 -27.76
C GLN A 183 -0.17 -11.41 -27.43
N ILE A 184 -0.86 -11.43 -26.28
CA ILE A 184 -1.69 -12.58 -25.89
C ILE A 184 -2.81 -12.77 -26.91
N ALA A 185 -3.52 -11.70 -27.27
CA ALA A 185 -4.59 -11.74 -28.25
C ALA A 185 -4.12 -12.31 -29.58
N LEU A 186 -3.00 -11.81 -30.13
CA LEU A 186 -2.41 -12.32 -31.37
C LEU A 186 -2.03 -13.80 -31.30
N LYS A 187 -1.44 -14.21 -30.19
CA LYS A 187 -1.00 -15.59 -30.01
C LYS A 187 -2.19 -16.54 -29.88
N GLU A 188 -3.18 -16.22 -29.03
CA GLU A 188 -4.30 -17.11 -28.70
C GLU A 188 -5.37 -17.11 -29.83
N SER A 189 -5.63 -15.97 -30.48
CA SER A 189 -6.68 -15.85 -31.52
C SER A 189 -6.16 -15.92 -32.95
N GLY A 190 -4.88 -15.65 -33.19
CA GLY A 190 -4.29 -15.61 -34.52
C GLY A 190 -3.10 -16.53 -34.73
N GLY A 191 -2.64 -17.21 -33.70
CA GLY A 191 -1.45 -18.08 -33.75
C GLY A 191 -0.14 -17.34 -34.04
N LEU A 192 -0.15 -15.99 -34.05
CA LEU A 192 1.03 -15.19 -34.37
C LEU A 192 1.82 -14.81 -33.11
N ASN A 193 3.04 -15.28 -33.01
CA ASN A 193 3.98 -14.79 -31.98
C ASN A 193 4.89 -13.71 -32.59
N TYR A 194 4.52 -12.44 -32.41
CA TYR A 194 5.25 -11.30 -32.99
C TYR A 194 6.72 -11.23 -32.52
N ARG A 195 7.03 -11.73 -31.31
CA ARG A 195 8.41 -11.72 -30.77
C ARG A 195 9.42 -12.47 -31.62
N GLN A 196 8.96 -13.38 -32.48
CA GLN A 196 9.82 -14.03 -33.46
C GLN A 196 10.35 -13.07 -34.55
N TYR A 197 9.67 -11.95 -34.76
CA TYR A 197 9.95 -10.96 -35.82
C TYR A 197 10.60 -9.68 -35.29
N VAL A 198 10.99 -9.67 -34.01
CA VAL A 198 11.67 -8.52 -33.40
C VAL A 198 13.10 -8.85 -33.00
N LYS A 199 13.87 -7.79 -32.76
CA LYS A 199 15.19 -7.84 -32.14
C LYS A 199 15.23 -6.86 -30.97
N ILE A 200 16.02 -7.21 -29.96
CA ILE A 200 16.27 -6.33 -28.82
C ILE A 200 17.55 -5.54 -29.12
N ASN A 201 17.48 -4.21 -29.02
CA ASN A 201 18.67 -3.38 -29.18
C ASN A 201 19.54 -3.40 -27.90
N LYS A 202 20.71 -2.72 -27.96
CA LYS A 202 21.63 -2.63 -26.82
C LYS A 202 21.03 -1.95 -25.57
N GLN A 203 19.91 -1.22 -25.75
CA GLN A 203 19.19 -0.51 -24.69
C GLN A 203 17.99 -1.31 -24.15
N GLY A 204 17.83 -2.56 -24.58
CA GLY A 204 16.71 -3.42 -24.15
C GLY A 204 15.38 -3.16 -24.87
N VAL A 205 15.34 -2.29 -25.87
CA VAL A 205 14.11 -1.95 -26.60
C VAL A 205 13.86 -2.96 -27.72
N GLU A 206 12.66 -3.54 -27.77
CA GLU A 206 12.20 -4.39 -28.86
C GLU A 206 11.96 -3.53 -30.13
N LYS A 207 12.55 -3.94 -31.24
CA LYS A 207 12.39 -3.31 -32.54
C LYS A 207 12.07 -4.36 -33.59
N TRP A 208 11.24 -3.98 -34.58
CA TRP A 208 10.96 -4.85 -35.71
C TRP A 208 12.22 -5.14 -36.52
N ASP A 209 12.40 -6.41 -36.90
CA ASP A 209 13.53 -6.88 -37.73
C ASP A 209 13.03 -7.21 -39.12
N ILE A 210 13.46 -6.42 -40.14
CA ILE A 210 13.03 -6.59 -41.52
C ILE A 210 13.39 -7.97 -42.06
N ASN A 211 14.59 -8.48 -41.75
CA ASN A 211 15.03 -9.78 -42.24
C ASN A 211 14.15 -10.91 -41.72
N LYS A 212 13.68 -10.78 -40.47
CA LYS A 212 12.73 -11.73 -39.90
C LYS A 212 11.32 -11.54 -40.44
N LEU A 213 10.88 -10.30 -40.69
CA LEU A 213 9.58 -10.04 -41.33
C LEU A 213 9.49 -10.59 -42.76
N GLU A 214 10.60 -10.57 -43.51
CA GLU A 214 10.68 -11.15 -44.85
C GLU A 214 10.41 -12.66 -44.90
N THR A 215 10.57 -13.35 -43.75
CA THR A 215 10.23 -14.78 -43.63
C THR A 215 8.72 -15.05 -43.54
N ASN A 216 7.91 -14.00 -43.31
CA ASN A 216 6.46 -14.07 -43.28
C ASN A 216 5.83 -13.03 -44.24
N PRO A 217 5.58 -13.39 -45.50
CA PRO A 217 5.07 -12.46 -46.53
C PRO A 217 3.74 -11.79 -46.13
N ARG A 218 2.87 -12.52 -45.41
CA ARG A 218 1.58 -11.98 -44.95
C ARG A 218 1.79 -10.87 -43.92
N LEU A 219 2.65 -11.09 -42.93
CA LEU A 219 2.96 -10.09 -41.91
C LEU A 219 3.70 -8.88 -42.54
N LEU A 220 4.63 -9.14 -43.48
CA LEU A 220 5.33 -8.09 -44.19
C LEU A 220 4.36 -7.21 -44.99
N GLN A 221 3.32 -7.79 -45.60
CA GLN A 221 2.30 -7.05 -46.31
C GLN A 221 1.46 -6.16 -45.38
N VAL A 222 1.10 -6.64 -44.17
CA VAL A 222 0.44 -5.82 -43.15
C VAL A 222 1.28 -4.59 -42.83
N PHE A 223 2.60 -4.77 -42.62
CA PHE A 223 3.51 -3.67 -42.33
C PHE A 223 3.65 -2.68 -43.50
N ARG A 224 3.75 -3.17 -44.75
CA ARG A 224 3.83 -2.31 -45.93
C ARG A 224 2.57 -1.47 -46.12
N ASN A 225 1.40 -2.07 -45.91
CA ASN A 225 0.10 -1.40 -46.11
C ASN A 225 -0.15 -0.32 -45.03
N ASN A 226 0.26 -0.56 -43.78
CA ASN A 226 -0.10 0.32 -42.67
C ASN A 226 1.01 1.32 -42.30
N PHE A 227 2.29 0.98 -42.53
CA PHE A 227 3.44 1.79 -42.08
C PHE A 227 4.38 2.23 -43.19
N GLY A 228 4.10 1.87 -44.44
CA GLY A 228 4.95 2.16 -45.58
C GLY A 228 6.31 1.46 -45.49
N LEU A 229 7.35 2.06 -46.11
CA LEU A 229 8.70 1.49 -46.15
C LEU A 229 9.57 1.90 -44.95
N ASN A 230 9.07 2.79 -44.08
CA ASN A 230 9.85 3.39 -42.98
C ASN A 230 9.81 2.60 -41.68
N PHE A 231 9.18 1.44 -41.66
CA PHE A 231 9.09 0.62 -40.39
C PHE A 231 10.41 -0.05 -40.00
N LYS A 232 11.46 0.09 -40.82
CA LYS A 232 12.78 -0.47 -40.50
C LYS A 232 13.31 0.09 -39.21
N SER A 233 13.51 -0.78 -38.21
CA SER A 233 14.02 -0.44 -36.89
C SER A 233 13.08 0.37 -35.98
N THR A 234 11.78 0.45 -36.32
CA THR A 234 10.79 1.07 -35.44
C THR A 234 10.63 0.25 -34.15
N PRO A 235 10.55 0.88 -32.96
CA PRO A 235 10.19 0.19 -31.75
C PRO A 235 8.81 -0.46 -31.87
N VAL A 236 8.60 -1.52 -31.11
CA VAL A 236 7.28 -2.16 -31.03
C VAL A 236 6.38 -1.30 -30.17
N TYR A 237 5.30 -0.80 -30.74
CA TYR A 237 4.24 -0.06 -30.06
C TYR A 237 2.92 -0.84 -30.15
N SER A 238 1.98 -0.52 -29.26
CA SER A 238 0.62 -1.07 -29.32
C SER A 238 -0.03 -0.84 -30.68
N SER A 239 0.13 0.36 -31.26
CA SER A 239 -0.38 0.72 -32.58
C SER A 239 0.13 -0.18 -33.72
N ASN A 240 1.33 -0.73 -33.60
CA ASN A 240 1.85 -1.66 -34.62
C ASN A 240 1.20 -3.04 -34.55
N LEU A 241 0.66 -3.42 -33.42
CA LEU A 241 0.03 -4.73 -33.21
C LEU A 241 -1.43 -4.74 -33.63
N LEU A 242 -2.11 -3.59 -33.63
CA LEU A 242 -3.52 -3.48 -34.02
C LEU A 242 -3.80 -4.00 -35.45
N PRO A 243 -3.08 -3.58 -36.50
CA PRO A 243 -3.27 -4.15 -37.85
C PRO A 243 -2.94 -5.64 -37.92
N CYS A 244 -2.04 -6.12 -37.08
CA CYS A 244 -1.74 -7.55 -37.02
C CYS A 244 -2.91 -8.35 -36.39
N ILE A 245 -3.62 -7.79 -35.41
CA ILE A 245 -4.82 -8.39 -34.83
C ILE A 245 -5.93 -8.45 -35.87
N GLU A 246 -6.15 -7.37 -36.65
CA GLU A 246 -7.14 -7.32 -37.69
C GLU A 246 -6.92 -8.39 -38.77
N GLU A 247 -5.66 -8.66 -39.11
CA GLU A 247 -5.32 -9.62 -40.18
C GLU A 247 -5.25 -11.07 -39.68
N TYR A 248 -4.79 -11.32 -38.46
CA TYR A 248 -4.50 -12.68 -37.99
C TYR A 248 -5.53 -13.25 -37.03
N SER A 249 -6.29 -12.40 -36.33
CA SER A 249 -7.28 -12.89 -35.36
C SER A 249 -8.45 -13.59 -36.06
N ASN A 250 -8.91 -14.67 -35.47
CA ASN A 250 -10.15 -15.34 -35.82
C ASN A 250 -11.34 -14.91 -34.91
N ASN A 251 -11.12 -13.96 -34.02
CA ASN A 251 -12.12 -13.42 -33.10
C ASN A 251 -12.63 -12.06 -33.61
N GLU A 252 -13.90 -12.03 -34.03
CA GLU A 252 -14.53 -10.82 -34.59
C GLU A 252 -14.59 -9.65 -33.60
N GLU A 253 -14.78 -9.93 -32.29
CA GLU A 253 -14.83 -8.89 -31.27
C GLU A 253 -13.47 -8.20 -31.12
N LEU A 254 -12.37 -8.98 -31.15
CA LEU A 254 -11.01 -8.44 -31.10
C LEU A 254 -10.70 -7.62 -32.36
N ILE A 255 -11.12 -8.06 -33.52
CA ILE A 255 -10.95 -7.32 -34.80
C ILE A 255 -11.72 -6.00 -34.73
N ASN A 256 -12.95 -6.00 -34.27
CA ASN A 256 -13.76 -4.78 -34.14
C ASN A 256 -13.19 -3.83 -33.10
N LEU A 257 -12.70 -4.34 -31.96
CA LEU A 257 -12.02 -3.53 -30.95
C LEU A 257 -10.74 -2.89 -31.53
N SER A 258 -9.94 -3.66 -32.27
CA SER A 258 -8.72 -3.18 -32.91
C SER A 258 -8.99 -2.03 -33.88
N LYS A 259 -10.00 -2.16 -34.73
CA LYS A 259 -10.42 -1.10 -35.69
C LYS A 259 -10.83 0.18 -34.95
N ARG A 260 -11.67 0.05 -33.89
CA ARG A 260 -12.10 1.20 -33.09
C ARG A 260 -10.94 1.90 -32.40
N LEU A 261 -9.95 1.16 -31.90
CA LEU A 261 -8.75 1.74 -31.28
C LEU A 261 -7.90 2.49 -32.31
N ARG A 262 -7.76 1.96 -33.52
CA ARG A 262 -7.06 2.66 -34.62
C ARG A 262 -7.77 3.94 -35.03
N GLU A 263 -9.07 3.89 -35.24
CA GLU A 263 -9.87 5.08 -35.56
C GLU A 263 -9.73 6.16 -34.46
N PHE A 264 -9.64 5.76 -33.21
CA PHE A 264 -9.39 6.67 -32.08
C PHE A 264 -7.98 7.30 -32.20
N GLU A 265 -6.94 6.50 -32.44
CA GLU A 265 -5.55 6.99 -32.59
C GLU A 265 -5.39 7.96 -33.78
N GLU A 266 -6.13 7.76 -34.88
CA GLU A 266 -6.09 8.63 -36.05
C GLU A 266 -6.83 9.98 -35.84
N ASN A 267 -7.73 10.07 -34.88
CA ASN A 267 -8.54 11.27 -34.57
C ASN A 267 -7.99 12.13 -33.43
N VAL A 268 -6.91 11.70 -32.75
CA VAL A 268 -6.23 12.43 -31.70
C VAL A 268 -4.92 13.00 -32.18
#